data_53e4d09641cadce78cef08a95c46b116
#
_entry.id   53e4d09641cadce78cef08a95c46b116
#
_cell.length_a   1.000
_cell.length_b   1.000
_cell.length_c   1.000
_cell.angle_alpha   90.00
_cell.angle_beta   90.00
_cell.angle_gamma   90.00
#
_symmetry.space_group_name_H-M   'P 1'
#
loop_
_entity.id
_entity.type
_entity.pdbx_description
1 polymer ?
#
loop_
_entity_poly.entity_id
_entity_poly.type
_entity_poly.pdbx_seq_one_letter_code
_entity_poly.pdbx_strand_id
1 'polypeptide(L)'
;MYEREMEELISKLNIFDKTFDKIRLIDPVERKILEIKDNHLIDSGIDCFQFWGKNTVCDNCIAMRAYRENDTFIKIEYAKDDIYMLTAIPLEYKGRMVVAELLKKATNSITFGSDQMEMNADIHRMIDNLNTVALKDSLTGIYNRRYINERLPVDILNEELAGQKLSVIMADLDLFKNVNDTYGHLIGDCTLKSFARILQQELKRENDWVARYGGEEFLICMPGAGLELAMQTAERMRKALEESEMDCGGFHFKITASFGVFSMVPSSDTAMEELIENSDKMLYTAKRNGRNKVEGYSV
;
A
#
# COMPACT_ATOMS: atom_id res chain seq x y z
N MET A 1 19.31 -9.74 -34.68
CA MET A 1 18.22 -8.92 -34.10
C MET A 1 18.40 -8.82 -32.57
N TYR A 2 18.56 -9.92 -31.87
CA TYR A 2 18.66 -9.95 -30.37
C TYR A 2 19.92 -9.31 -29.78
N GLU A 3 21.08 -9.36 -30.46
CA GLU A 3 22.32 -8.69 -29.99
C GLU A 3 22.17 -7.16 -30.00
N ARG A 4 21.47 -6.62 -31.00
CA ARG A 4 21.27 -5.18 -31.13
C ARG A 4 20.39 -4.59 -30.02
N GLU A 5 19.36 -5.32 -29.56
CA GLU A 5 18.47 -4.88 -28.47
C GLU A 5 19.19 -4.85 -27.12
N MET A 6 20.09 -5.82 -26.88
CA MET A 6 20.92 -5.83 -25.65
C MET A 6 21.97 -4.71 -25.68
N GLU A 7 22.64 -4.49 -26.82
CA GLU A 7 23.56 -3.37 -26.98
C GLU A 7 22.87 -2.02 -26.75
N GLU A 8 21.64 -1.87 -27.25
CA GLU A 8 20.83 -0.68 -27.03
C GLU A 8 20.47 -0.49 -25.55
N LEU A 9 20.06 -1.55 -24.86
CA LEU A 9 19.77 -1.54 -23.43
C LEU A 9 21.02 -1.15 -22.62
N ILE A 10 22.17 -1.79 -22.88
CA ILE A 10 23.44 -1.47 -22.21
C ILE A 10 23.85 -0.02 -22.51
N SER A 11 23.71 0.44 -23.74
CA SER A 11 24.03 1.81 -24.12
C SER A 11 23.16 2.83 -23.36
N LYS A 12 21.87 2.57 -23.21
CA LYS A 12 20.96 3.40 -22.42
C LYS A 12 21.38 3.44 -20.94
N LEU A 13 21.79 2.33 -20.38
CA LEU A 13 22.20 2.24 -18.97
C LEU A 13 23.56 2.90 -18.72
N ASN A 14 24.54 2.75 -19.62
CA ASN A 14 25.89 3.32 -19.47
C ASN A 14 25.91 4.85 -19.39
N ILE A 15 24.88 5.52 -19.92
CA ILE A 15 24.72 6.98 -19.78
C ILE A 15 24.63 7.37 -18.30
N PHE A 16 24.13 6.50 -17.46
CA PHE A 16 23.87 6.76 -16.04
C PHE A 16 25.02 6.34 -15.11
N ASP A 17 26.01 5.56 -15.58
CA ASP A 17 27.12 5.03 -14.77
C ASP A 17 27.94 6.09 -14.04
N LYS A 18 28.05 7.28 -14.63
CA LYS A 18 28.79 8.40 -14.00
C LYS A 18 27.93 9.24 -13.03
N THR A 19 26.62 9.06 -13.09
CA THR A 19 25.66 9.88 -12.35
C THR A 19 25.11 9.17 -11.13
N PHE A 20 24.94 7.84 -11.22
CA PHE A 20 24.36 7.01 -10.18
C PHE A 20 25.38 6.02 -9.62
N ASP A 21 25.28 5.72 -8.34
CA ASP A 21 26.24 4.85 -7.64
C ASP A 21 25.93 3.36 -7.89
N LYS A 22 24.71 3.04 -8.26
CA LYS A 22 24.27 1.67 -8.60
C LYS A 22 23.10 1.71 -9.56
N ILE A 23 23.12 0.78 -10.52
CA ILE A 23 22.02 0.50 -11.44
C ILE A 23 21.58 -0.93 -11.21
N ARG A 24 20.26 -1.16 -11.09
CA ARG A 24 19.67 -2.48 -11.00
C ARG A 24 18.59 -2.61 -12.07
N LEU A 25 18.55 -3.75 -12.72
CA LEU A 25 17.40 -4.13 -13.55
C LEU A 25 16.46 -4.98 -12.70
N ILE A 26 15.22 -4.65 -12.69
CA ILE A 26 14.19 -5.31 -11.89
C ILE A 26 13.13 -5.90 -12.81
N ASP A 27 12.77 -7.15 -12.57
CA ASP A 27 11.47 -7.65 -12.94
C ASP A 27 10.49 -7.30 -11.83
N PRO A 28 9.62 -6.31 -12.02
CA PRO A 28 8.73 -5.89 -10.94
C PRO A 28 7.60 -6.90 -10.68
N VAL A 29 7.27 -7.74 -11.67
CA VAL A 29 6.25 -8.79 -11.58
C VAL A 29 6.76 -9.94 -10.72
N GLU A 30 7.92 -10.50 -11.11
CA GLU A 30 8.58 -11.59 -10.36
C GLU A 30 9.30 -11.08 -9.11
N ARG A 31 9.42 -9.76 -8.94
CA ARG A 31 10.10 -9.07 -7.82
C ARG A 31 11.58 -9.43 -7.71
N LYS A 32 12.18 -9.75 -8.83
CA LYS A 32 13.56 -10.23 -8.92
C LYS A 32 14.49 -9.17 -9.47
N ILE A 33 15.73 -9.20 -9.00
CA ILE A 33 16.83 -8.48 -9.64
C ILE A 33 17.26 -9.30 -10.84
N LEU A 34 17.41 -8.64 -12.00
CA LEU A 34 17.90 -9.25 -13.22
C LEU A 34 19.38 -8.94 -13.42
N GLU A 35 20.13 -9.92 -13.93
CA GLU A 35 21.52 -9.80 -14.33
C GLU A 35 21.66 -9.98 -15.84
N ILE A 36 22.62 -9.27 -16.43
CA ILE A 36 23.01 -9.44 -17.83
C ILE A 36 24.07 -10.51 -17.90
N LYS A 37 23.76 -11.65 -18.50
CA LYS A 37 24.70 -12.75 -18.74
C LYS A 37 24.53 -13.29 -20.14
N ASP A 38 25.64 -13.43 -20.87
CA ASP A 38 25.67 -13.96 -22.23
C ASP A 38 24.62 -13.28 -23.16
N ASN A 39 24.52 -11.95 -23.10
CA ASN A 39 23.55 -11.14 -23.82
C ASN A 39 22.08 -11.48 -23.54
N HIS A 40 21.79 -11.99 -22.35
CA HIS A 40 20.42 -12.27 -21.87
C HIS A 40 20.21 -11.68 -20.48
N LEU A 41 18.96 -11.26 -20.23
CA LEU A 41 18.52 -10.96 -18.85
C LEU A 41 18.12 -12.28 -18.17
N ILE A 42 18.78 -12.57 -17.06
CA ILE A 42 18.49 -13.75 -16.24
C ILE A 42 18.11 -13.33 -14.83
N ASP A 43 17.27 -14.11 -14.17
CA ASP A 43 16.96 -13.94 -12.76
C ASP A 43 18.21 -14.23 -11.92
N SER A 44 18.59 -13.27 -11.08
CA SER A 44 19.71 -13.42 -10.14
C SER A 44 19.39 -14.31 -8.93
N GLY A 45 18.13 -14.71 -8.75
CA GLY A 45 17.63 -15.40 -7.56
C GLY A 45 17.42 -14.48 -6.34
N ILE A 46 17.71 -13.18 -6.47
CA ILE A 46 17.64 -12.20 -5.37
C ILE A 46 16.35 -11.37 -5.50
N ASP A 47 15.56 -11.34 -4.43
CA ASP A 47 14.38 -10.48 -4.38
C ASP A 47 14.77 -9.00 -4.30
N CYS A 48 14.11 -8.16 -5.08
CA CYS A 48 14.48 -6.74 -5.20
C CYS A 48 14.39 -5.97 -3.86
N PHE A 49 13.49 -6.37 -2.97
CA PHE A 49 13.29 -5.76 -1.66
C PHE A 49 14.36 -6.14 -0.62
N GLN A 50 15.08 -7.26 -0.81
CA GLN A 50 16.17 -7.66 0.10
C GLN A 50 17.32 -6.64 0.13
N PHE A 51 17.52 -5.91 -0.95
CA PHE A 51 18.49 -4.80 -0.97
C PHE A 51 18.20 -3.75 0.11
N TRP A 52 16.93 -3.53 0.40
CA TRP A 52 16.45 -2.57 1.41
C TRP A 52 16.39 -3.16 2.83
N GLY A 53 16.88 -4.38 3.02
CA GLY A 53 16.81 -5.09 4.30
C GLY A 53 15.39 -5.50 4.69
N LYS A 54 14.47 -5.55 3.71
CA LYS A 54 13.07 -5.94 3.92
C LYS A 54 12.89 -7.42 3.60
N ASN A 55 11.99 -8.06 4.34
CA ASN A 55 11.60 -9.47 4.12
C ASN A 55 10.30 -9.57 3.31
N THR A 56 9.64 -8.45 3.05
CA THR A 56 8.37 -8.35 2.33
C THR A 56 8.45 -7.27 1.26
N VAL A 57 7.48 -7.28 0.36
CA VAL A 57 7.34 -6.28 -0.71
C VAL A 57 7.25 -4.87 -0.13
N CYS A 58 7.87 -3.92 -0.82
CA CYS A 58 7.85 -2.52 -0.41
C CYS A 58 6.43 -1.95 -0.46
N ASP A 59 5.99 -1.27 0.60
CA ASP A 59 4.65 -0.64 0.66
C ASP A 59 4.43 0.40 -0.44
N ASN A 60 5.47 1.13 -0.82
CA ASN A 60 5.46 2.07 -1.93
C ASN A 60 6.51 1.62 -2.95
N CYS A 61 6.14 0.65 -3.78
CA CYS A 61 7.03 0.08 -4.80
C CYS A 61 7.02 0.93 -6.08
N ILE A 62 8.04 1.78 -6.26
CA ILE A 62 8.12 2.62 -7.48
C ILE A 62 8.48 1.83 -8.74
N ALA A 63 9.14 0.66 -8.62
CA ALA A 63 9.39 -0.21 -9.76
C ALA A 63 8.07 -0.76 -10.34
N MET A 64 7.16 -1.21 -9.47
CA MET A 64 5.84 -1.66 -9.88
C MET A 64 5.01 -0.51 -10.47
N ARG A 65 5.13 0.67 -9.88
CA ARG A 65 4.47 1.86 -10.38
C ARG A 65 4.96 2.26 -11.77
N ALA A 66 6.28 2.29 -11.96
CA ALA A 66 6.90 2.57 -13.26
C ALA A 66 6.46 1.55 -14.33
N TYR A 67 6.37 0.28 -13.96
CA TYR A 67 5.90 -0.79 -14.83
C TYR A 67 4.45 -0.56 -15.30
N ARG A 68 3.53 -0.24 -14.37
CA ARG A 68 2.10 -0.08 -14.66
C ARG A 68 1.78 1.19 -15.44
N GLU A 69 2.34 2.31 -14.99
CA GLU A 69 2.03 3.62 -15.53
C GLU A 69 2.89 3.96 -16.76
N ASN A 70 3.89 3.10 -17.06
CA ASN A 70 4.89 3.29 -18.12
C ASN A 70 5.52 4.70 -18.06
N ASP A 71 5.83 5.13 -16.84
CA ASP A 71 6.40 6.46 -16.55
C ASP A 71 7.53 6.35 -15.52
N THR A 72 8.32 7.41 -15.38
CA THR A 72 9.45 7.48 -14.46
C THR A 72 9.01 7.98 -13.10
N PHE A 73 9.44 7.27 -12.04
CA PHE A 73 9.15 7.63 -10.65
C PHE A 73 10.43 7.82 -9.85
N ILE A 74 10.40 8.78 -8.93
CA ILE A 74 11.51 9.07 -8.01
C ILE A 74 11.02 8.88 -6.58
N LYS A 75 11.87 8.24 -5.76
CA LYS A 75 11.65 8.02 -4.34
C LYS A 75 12.93 8.27 -3.57
N ILE A 76 12.80 8.73 -2.33
CA ILE A 76 13.87 8.70 -1.36
C ILE A 76 13.64 7.50 -0.44
N GLU A 77 14.61 6.62 -0.31
CA GLU A 77 14.55 5.42 0.52
C GLU A 77 15.76 5.34 1.42
N TYR A 78 15.59 4.72 2.57
CA TYR A 78 16.63 4.51 3.55
C TYR A 78 17.06 3.05 3.61
N ALA A 79 18.36 2.78 3.58
CA ALA A 79 18.90 1.44 3.74
C ALA A 79 20.27 1.46 4.40
N LYS A 80 20.49 0.65 5.44
CA LYS A 80 21.78 0.40 6.07
C LYS A 80 22.54 1.69 6.44
N ASP A 81 21.88 2.64 7.09
CA ASP A 81 22.44 3.93 7.50
C ASP A 81 22.71 4.94 6.36
N ASP A 82 22.24 4.66 5.15
CA ASP A 82 22.38 5.54 4.00
C ASP A 82 21.01 5.95 3.42
N ILE A 83 20.98 7.18 2.92
CA ILE A 83 19.84 7.72 2.16
C ILE A 83 20.13 7.53 0.68
N TYR A 84 19.19 6.96 -0.04
CA TYR A 84 19.25 6.80 -1.48
C TYR A 84 18.13 7.58 -2.17
N MET A 85 18.50 8.36 -3.17
CA MET A 85 17.55 8.79 -4.18
C MET A 85 17.45 7.67 -5.21
N LEU A 86 16.25 7.14 -5.37
CA LEU A 86 15.93 6.03 -6.26
C LEU A 86 15.06 6.53 -7.40
N THR A 87 15.49 6.30 -8.64
CA THR A 87 14.72 6.59 -9.83
C THR A 87 14.37 5.27 -10.53
N ALA A 88 13.09 5.00 -10.76
CA ALA A 88 12.61 3.83 -11.48
C ALA A 88 12.17 4.25 -12.88
N ILE A 89 12.78 3.64 -13.91
CA ILE A 89 12.54 3.93 -15.33
C ILE A 89 12.06 2.65 -16.02
N PRO A 90 10.86 2.63 -16.61
CA PRO A 90 10.40 1.49 -17.38
C PRO A 90 11.20 1.37 -18.69
N LEU A 91 11.58 0.14 -19.03
CA LEU A 91 12.35 -0.18 -20.23
C LEU A 91 11.74 -1.42 -20.90
N GLU A 92 11.59 -1.37 -22.20
CA GLU A 92 11.20 -2.55 -22.98
C GLU A 92 12.42 -3.34 -23.43
N TYR A 93 12.40 -4.65 -23.19
CA TYR A 93 13.41 -5.58 -23.65
C TYR A 93 12.76 -6.84 -24.19
N LYS A 94 12.91 -7.13 -25.50
CA LYS A 94 12.34 -8.30 -26.19
C LYS A 94 10.81 -8.44 -25.99
N GLY A 95 10.09 -7.34 -26.05
CA GLY A 95 8.64 -7.34 -25.83
C GLY A 95 8.21 -7.55 -24.36
N ARG A 96 9.16 -7.55 -23.42
CA ARG A 96 8.90 -7.61 -21.98
C ARG A 96 9.29 -6.28 -21.35
N MET A 97 8.42 -5.77 -20.52
CA MET A 97 8.72 -4.59 -19.73
C MET A 97 9.56 -4.98 -18.51
N VAL A 98 10.69 -4.30 -18.32
CA VAL A 98 11.54 -4.35 -17.11
C VAL A 98 11.72 -2.95 -16.57
N VAL A 99 12.21 -2.82 -15.35
CA VAL A 99 12.45 -1.50 -14.74
C VAL A 99 13.93 -1.35 -14.38
N ALA A 100 14.53 -0.26 -14.85
CA ALA A 100 15.83 0.16 -14.37
C ALA A 100 15.66 1.01 -13.12
N GLU A 101 16.24 0.56 -12.01
CA GLU A 101 16.36 1.35 -10.79
C GLU A 101 17.75 1.96 -10.72
N LEU A 102 17.79 3.29 -10.74
CA LEU A 102 19.00 4.09 -10.64
C LEU A 102 19.11 4.61 -9.20
N LEU A 103 20.16 4.21 -8.49
CA LEU A 103 20.37 4.53 -7.08
C LEU A 103 21.50 5.54 -6.95
N LYS A 104 21.19 6.68 -6.33
CA LYS A 104 22.18 7.68 -5.93
C LYS A 104 22.24 7.77 -4.42
N LYS A 105 23.41 7.51 -3.83
CA LYS A 105 23.63 7.70 -2.39
C LYS A 105 23.58 9.20 -2.08
N ALA A 106 22.58 9.62 -1.35
CA ALA A 106 22.30 11.02 -1.07
C ALA A 106 22.97 11.52 0.22
N THR A 107 23.41 10.61 1.11
CA THR A 107 23.96 10.92 2.43
C THR A 107 25.10 11.97 2.40
N ASN A 108 25.91 11.99 1.33
CA ASN A 108 27.01 12.94 1.16
C ASN A 108 26.85 13.85 -0.07
N SER A 109 25.75 13.76 -0.80
CA SER A 109 25.58 14.42 -2.11
C SER A 109 24.50 15.49 -2.10
N ILE A 110 23.64 15.52 -1.08
CA ILE A 110 22.61 16.56 -0.92
C ILE A 110 23.16 17.57 0.08
N THR A 111 23.61 18.72 -0.42
CA THR A 111 23.96 19.88 0.40
C THR A 111 22.70 20.73 0.63
N PHE A 112 22.18 20.70 1.84
CA PHE A 112 21.26 21.73 2.31
C PHE A 112 22.10 22.85 2.92
N GLY A 113 21.80 24.11 2.60
CA GLY A 113 22.56 25.24 3.09
C GLY A 113 22.64 25.30 4.61
N SER A 114 23.86 25.49 5.14
CA SER A 114 24.34 25.69 6.51
C SER A 114 24.04 24.61 7.56
N ASP A 115 25.15 24.14 8.19
CA ASP A 115 25.32 23.29 9.39
C ASP A 115 25.18 21.77 9.23
N GLN A 116 26.35 21.14 9.08
CA GLN A 116 26.51 19.78 8.53
C GLN A 116 26.54 18.61 9.55
N MET A 117 26.49 18.77 10.86
CA MET A 117 26.81 17.66 11.78
C MET A 117 25.63 17.03 12.54
N GLU A 118 24.54 17.72 12.72
CA GLU A 118 23.33 17.17 13.38
C GLU A 118 22.30 16.64 12.37
N MET A 119 22.53 16.88 11.10
CA MET A 119 21.54 16.77 10.00
C MET A 119 21.16 15.35 9.59
N ASN A 120 22.01 14.33 9.78
CA ASN A 120 21.67 12.97 9.32
C ASN A 120 20.52 12.36 10.12
N ALA A 121 20.51 12.50 11.43
CA ALA A 121 19.41 11.97 12.27
C ALA A 121 18.10 12.73 12.05
N ASP A 122 18.18 14.03 11.77
CA ASP A 122 16.99 14.87 11.51
C ASP A 122 16.45 14.67 10.10
N ILE A 123 17.31 14.44 9.10
CA ILE A 123 16.87 14.05 7.75
C ILE A 123 16.19 12.68 7.75
N HIS A 124 16.71 11.71 8.51
CA HIS A 124 16.05 10.42 8.69
C HIS A 124 14.66 10.58 9.27
N ARG A 125 14.53 11.31 10.38
CA ARG A 125 13.24 11.62 10.99
C ARG A 125 12.32 12.39 10.03
N MET A 126 12.88 13.30 9.23
CA MET A 126 12.11 14.08 8.27
C MET A 126 11.61 13.23 7.11
N ILE A 127 12.42 12.30 6.57
CA ILE A 127 12.00 11.36 5.51
C ILE A 127 10.95 10.37 6.05
N ASP A 128 11.17 9.80 7.23
CA ASP A 128 10.20 8.92 7.89
C ASP A 128 8.92 9.66 8.23
N ASN A 129 9.04 10.90 8.69
CA ASN A 129 7.88 11.77 8.92
C ASN A 129 7.16 12.12 7.62
N LEU A 130 7.87 12.47 6.54
CA LEU A 130 7.27 12.76 5.24
C LEU A 130 6.56 11.54 4.65
N ASN A 131 7.15 10.36 4.73
CA ASN A 131 6.51 9.11 4.30
C ASN A 131 5.30 8.78 5.19
N THR A 132 5.44 8.94 6.51
CA THR A 132 4.35 8.70 7.48
C THR A 132 3.23 9.71 7.27
N VAL A 133 3.53 11.01 7.15
CA VAL A 133 2.53 12.06 6.91
C VAL A 133 1.88 11.89 5.54
N ALA A 134 2.62 11.42 4.53
CA ALA A 134 2.07 11.24 3.19
C ALA A 134 1.10 10.05 3.09
N LEU A 135 1.30 8.98 3.87
CA LEU A 135 0.57 7.71 3.75
C LEU A 135 -0.36 7.38 4.93
N LYS A 136 -0.24 8.10 6.04
CA LYS A 136 -1.08 7.90 7.23
C LYS A 136 -2.16 8.96 7.35
N ASP A 137 -3.31 8.56 7.91
CA ASP A 137 -4.36 9.49 8.32
C ASP A 137 -3.96 10.17 9.63
N SER A 138 -3.93 11.49 9.65
CA SER A 138 -3.44 12.29 10.78
C SER A 138 -4.27 12.14 12.05
N LEU A 139 -5.55 11.76 11.92
CA LEU A 139 -6.43 11.57 13.07
C LEU A 139 -6.27 10.17 13.67
N THR A 140 -6.34 9.14 12.83
CA THR A 140 -6.46 7.74 13.27
C THR A 140 -5.12 6.99 13.30
N GLY A 141 -4.09 7.48 12.59
CA GLY A 141 -2.76 6.85 12.52
C GLY A 141 -2.68 5.62 11.63
N ILE A 142 -3.79 5.11 11.10
CA ILE A 142 -3.80 4.05 10.08
C ILE A 142 -3.48 4.64 8.70
N TYR A 143 -3.42 3.82 7.65
CA TYR A 143 -3.20 4.34 6.31
C TYR A 143 -4.33 5.29 5.85
N ASN A 144 -4.02 6.21 4.94
CA ASN A 144 -4.97 7.16 4.37
C ASN A 144 -5.41 6.73 2.96
N ARG A 145 -6.31 7.50 2.34
CA ARG A 145 -6.81 7.25 0.98
C ARG A 145 -5.71 7.23 -0.09
N ARG A 146 -4.64 8.00 0.10
CA ARG A 146 -3.50 7.98 -0.82
C ARG A 146 -2.82 6.61 -0.84
N TYR A 147 -2.65 5.98 0.33
CA TYR A 147 -2.12 4.63 0.41
C TYR A 147 -2.99 3.62 -0.34
N ILE A 148 -4.32 3.73 -0.25
CA ILE A 148 -5.24 2.88 -1.03
C ILE A 148 -4.92 2.99 -2.52
N ASN A 149 -4.84 4.22 -3.05
CA ASN A 149 -4.59 4.47 -4.47
C ASN A 149 -3.22 3.95 -4.94
N GLU A 150 -2.22 3.95 -4.06
CA GLU A 150 -0.87 3.47 -4.38
C GLU A 150 -0.72 1.96 -4.18
N ARG A 151 -1.35 1.38 -3.16
CA ARG A 151 -1.15 -0.01 -2.75
C ARG A 151 -2.14 -0.99 -3.36
N LEU A 152 -3.43 -0.68 -3.38
CA LEU A 152 -4.46 -1.61 -3.87
C LEU A 152 -4.22 -2.07 -5.32
N PRO A 153 -3.80 -1.19 -6.26
CA PRO A 153 -3.44 -1.64 -7.59
C PRO A 153 -2.25 -2.62 -7.64
N VAL A 154 -1.30 -2.47 -6.71
CA VAL A 154 -0.17 -3.41 -6.59
C VAL A 154 -0.64 -4.77 -6.09
N ASP A 155 -1.54 -4.78 -5.10
CA ASP A 155 -2.10 -6.03 -4.58
C ASP A 155 -2.98 -6.74 -5.62
N ILE A 156 -3.78 -6.00 -6.41
CA ILE A 156 -4.54 -6.55 -7.55
C ILE A 156 -3.62 -7.29 -8.51
N LEU A 157 -2.54 -6.64 -8.95
CA LEU A 157 -1.60 -7.25 -9.90
C LEU A 157 -0.89 -8.47 -9.28
N ASN A 158 -0.50 -8.39 -8.01
CA ASN A 158 0.14 -9.51 -7.33
C ASN A 158 -0.76 -10.75 -7.27
N GLU A 159 -2.04 -10.55 -6.92
CA GLU A 159 -2.97 -11.66 -6.80
C GLU A 159 -3.44 -12.18 -8.17
N GLU A 160 -3.53 -11.32 -9.20
CA GLU A 160 -3.71 -11.73 -10.59
C GLU A 160 -2.61 -12.70 -11.03
N LEU A 161 -1.34 -12.30 -10.88
CA LEU A 161 -0.19 -13.09 -11.29
C LEU A 161 -0.07 -14.40 -10.50
N ALA A 162 -0.42 -14.38 -9.22
CA ALA A 162 -0.45 -15.57 -8.38
C ALA A 162 -1.68 -16.46 -8.63
N GLY A 163 -2.67 -16.00 -9.40
CA GLY A 163 -3.97 -16.67 -9.54
C GLY A 163 -4.70 -16.84 -8.22
N GLN A 164 -4.47 -15.90 -7.28
CA GLN A 164 -5.02 -15.95 -5.93
C GLN A 164 -6.20 -14.97 -5.77
N LYS A 165 -7.01 -15.20 -4.73
CA LYS A 165 -8.14 -14.34 -4.41
C LYS A 165 -7.67 -13.04 -3.74
N LEU A 166 -8.38 -11.97 -4.01
CA LEU A 166 -8.28 -10.69 -3.33
C LEU A 166 -9.63 -10.33 -2.74
N SER A 167 -9.67 -9.97 -1.47
CA SER A 167 -10.88 -9.46 -0.82
C SER A 167 -10.69 -8.03 -0.37
N VAL A 168 -11.74 -7.22 -0.58
CA VAL A 168 -11.85 -5.86 -0.08
C VAL A 168 -13.08 -5.75 0.80
N ILE A 169 -12.93 -5.09 1.95
CA ILE A 169 -14.00 -4.84 2.90
C ILE A 169 -14.16 -3.33 3.04
N MET A 170 -15.35 -2.81 2.79
CA MET A 170 -15.73 -1.45 3.14
C MET A 170 -16.45 -1.46 4.48
N ALA A 171 -16.04 -0.62 5.43
CA ALA A 171 -16.61 -0.52 6.76
C ALA A 171 -17.02 0.93 7.06
N ASP A 172 -18.12 1.12 7.76
CA ASP A 172 -18.65 2.44 8.12
C ASP A 172 -19.35 2.39 9.48
N LEU A 173 -19.10 3.41 10.31
CA LEU A 173 -19.72 3.56 11.62
C LEU A 173 -21.23 3.89 11.49
N ASP A 174 -22.05 3.07 12.06
CA ASP A 174 -23.50 3.25 12.02
C ASP A 174 -23.94 4.51 12.78
N LEU A 175 -24.68 5.38 12.10
CA LEU A 175 -25.24 6.60 12.70
C LEU A 175 -24.18 7.53 13.35
N PHE A 176 -22.97 7.55 12.83
CA PHE A 176 -21.86 8.34 13.37
C PHE A 176 -22.19 9.84 13.47
N LYS A 177 -23.00 10.36 12.56
CA LYS A 177 -23.50 11.72 12.62
C LYS A 177 -24.20 12.01 13.96
N ASN A 178 -24.97 11.06 14.49
CA ASN A 178 -25.67 11.24 15.78
C ASN A 178 -24.66 11.38 16.95
N VAL A 179 -23.51 10.71 16.88
CA VAL A 179 -22.43 10.88 17.88
C VAL A 179 -21.91 12.30 17.83
N ASN A 180 -21.61 12.82 16.64
CA ASN A 180 -21.16 14.20 16.47
C ASN A 180 -22.21 15.23 16.93
N ASP A 181 -23.46 15.02 16.56
CA ASP A 181 -24.56 15.94 16.89
C ASP A 181 -24.86 15.93 18.41
N THR A 182 -24.66 14.79 19.09
CA THR A 182 -24.96 14.63 20.52
C THR A 182 -23.80 15.04 21.42
N TYR A 183 -22.57 14.64 21.08
CA TYR A 183 -21.40 14.75 21.94
C TYR A 183 -20.32 15.70 21.41
N GLY A 184 -20.51 16.21 20.18
CA GLY A 184 -19.54 17.09 19.52
C GLY A 184 -18.42 16.36 18.79
N HIS A 185 -17.74 17.08 17.89
CA HIS A 185 -16.72 16.53 17.00
C HIS A 185 -15.51 15.92 17.72
N LEU A 186 -15.13 16.43 18.90
CA LEU A 186 -14.01 15.87 19.67
C LEU A 186 -14.30 14.41 20.11
N ILE A 187 -15.54 14.12 20.46
CA ILE A 187 -15.96 12.76 20.82
C ILE A 187 -16.08 11.89 19.57
N GLY A 188 -16.53 12.46 18.45
CA GLY A 188 -16.48 11.81 17.15
C GLY A 188 -15.07 11.41 16.74
N ASP A 189 -14.10 12.31 16.90
CA ASP A 189 -12.69 12.04 16.61
C ASP A 189 -12.12 10.90 17.49
N CYS A 190 -12.48 10.89 18.78
CA CYS A 190 -12.11 9.81 19.70
C CYS A 190 -12.73 8.47 19.24
N THR A 191 -13.99 8.48 18.81
CA THR A 191 -14.69 7.31 18.29
C THR A 191 -14.00 6.76 17.05
N LEU A 192 -13.63 7.61 16.09
CA LEU A 192 -12.88 7.22 14.89
C LEU A 192 -11.52 6.59 15.22
N LYS A 193 -10.77 7.15 16.18
CA LYS A 193 -9.51 6.58 16.66
C LYS A 193 -9.70 5.20 17.29
N SER A 194 -10.75 5.03 18.08
CA SER A 194 -11.07 3.77 18.73
C SER A 194 -11.48 2.71 17.71
N PHE A 195 -12.30 3.06 16.73
CA PHE A 195 -12.69 2.17 15.64
C PHE A 195 -11.49 1.74 14.79
N ALA A 196 -10.65 2.68 14.36
CA ALA A 196 -9.43 2.37 13.61
C ALA A 196 -8.53 1.38 14.36
N ARG A 197 -8.37 1.54 15.69
CA ARG A 197 -7.60 0.62 16.53
C ARG A 197 -8.22 -0.77 16.57
N ILE A 198 -9.54 -0.88 16.70
CA ILE A 198 -10.24 -2.17 16.68
C ILE A 198 -10.02 -2.87 15.34
N LEU A 199 -10.22 -2.17 14.22
CA LEU A 199 -9.99 -2.73 12.89
C LEU A 199 -8.56 -3.27 12.73
N GLN A 200 -7.57 -2.49 13.16
CA GLN A 200 -6.16 -2.87 13.07
C GLN A 200 -5.81 -4.08 13.97
N GLN A 201 -6.39 -4.16 15.16
CA GLN A 201 -6.15 -5.28 16.09
C GLN A 201 -6.75 -6.60 15.59
N GLU A 202 -7.83 -6.54 14.82
CA GLU A 202 -8.49 -7.74 14.26
C GLU A 202 -7.83 -8.25 12.98
N LEU A 203 -6.92 -7.50 12.35
CA LEU A 203 -6.07 -7.99 11.28
C LEU A 203 -4.96 -8.87 11.86
N LYS A 204 -4.92 -10.15 11.46
CA LYS A 204 -3.98 -11.14 12.01
C LYS A 204 -2.89 -11.54 11.01
N ARG A 205 -3.07 -11.23 9.72
CA ARG A 205 -2.13 -11.60 8.65
C ARG A 205 -1.24 -10.41 8.34
N GLU A 206 0.03 -10.67 8.06
CA GLU A 206 1.05 -9.64 7.83
C GLU A 206 0.75 -8.76 6.60
N ASN A 207 0.12 -9.34 5.56
CA ASN A 207 -0.17 -8.65 4.31
C ASN A 207 -1.54 -7.94 4.30
N ASP A 208 -2.37 -8.15 5.34
CA ASP A 208 -3.65 -7.46 5.46
C ASP A 208 -3.42 -6.02 5.94
N TRP A 209 -4.15 -5.08 5.37
CA TRP A 209 -4.01 -3.68 5.78
C TRP A 209 -5.36 -2.96 5.83
N VAL A 210 -5.40 -1.89 6.63
CA VAL A 210 -6.57 -1.03 6.80
C VAL A 210 -6.18 0.43 6.57
N ALA A 211 -7.07 1.14 5.87
CA ALA A 211 -6.93 2.56 5.60
C ALA A 211 -8.25 3.30 5.86
N ARG A 212 -8.16 4.57 6.23
CA ARG A 212 -9.32 5.45 6.26
C ARG A 212 -9.60 5.95 4.84
N TYR A 213 -10.78 5.59 4.32
CA TYR A 213 -11.21 5.97 2.97
C TYR A 213 -11.68 7.43 2.93
N GLY A 214 -12.46 7.85 3.94
CA GLY A 214 -12.91 9.24 4.13
C GLY A 214 -14.00 9.33 5.20
N GLY A 215 -14.10 10.43 5.91
CA GLY A 215 -15.10 10.59 6.96
C GLY A 215 -15.07 9.48 8.01
N GLU A 216 -16.16 8.72 8.09
CA GLU A 216 -16.33 7.53 8.94
C GLU A 216 -16.14 6.20 8.20
N GLU A 217 -15.66 6.25 6.94
CA GLU A 217 -15.49 5.07 6.08
C GLU A 217 -14.05 4.56 6.12
N PHE A 218 -13.90 3.24 6.18
CA PHE A 218 -12.64 2.52 6.24
C PHE A 218 -12.61 1.41 5.19
N LEU A 219 -11.45 1.23 4.56
CA LEU A 219 -11.22 0.16 3.61
C LEU A 219 -10.19 -0.81 4.18
N ILE A 220 -10.51 -2.11 4.16
CA ILE A 220 -9.61 -3.18 4.52
C ILE A 220 -9.32 -4.00 3.27
N CYS A 221 -8.06 -4.29 3.00
CA CYS A 221 -7.62 -5.14 1.91
C CYS A 221 -6.97 -6.40 2.47
N MET A 222 -7.34 -7.54 1.91
CA MET A 222 -6.89 -8.87 2.34
C MET A 222 -6.37 -9.67 1.13
N PRO A 223 -5.10 -9.46 0.73
CA PRO A 223 -4.46 -10.22 -0.36
C PRO A 223 -4.42 -11.71 -0.05
N GLY A 224 -4.67 -12.58 -1.04
CA GLY A 224 -4.71 -14.04 -0.90
C GLY A 224 -5.88 -14.55 -0.05
N ALA A 225 -6.83 -13.70 0.36
CA ALA A 225 -8.00 -14.10 1.13
C ALA A 225 -9.24 -14.23 0.24
N GLY A 226 -9.97 -15.33 0.38
CA GLY A 226 -11.29 -15.48 -0.25
C GLY A 226 -12.42 -14.95 0.63
N LEU A 227 -13.64 -14.95 0.07
CA LEU A 227 -14.83 -14.41 0.69
C LEU A 227 -15.08 -14.92 2.12
N GLU A 228 -14.95 -16.22 2.35
CA GLU A 228 -15.21 -16.82 3.66
C GLU A 228 -14.32 -16.22 4.76
N LEU A 229 -13.00 -16.14 4.51
CA LEU A 229 -12.04 -15.58 5.46
C LEU A 229 -12.28 -14.09 5.68
N ALA A 230 -12.61 -13.34 4.61
CA ALA A 230 -12.90 -11.92 4.69
C ALA A 230 -14.19 -11.66 5.49
N MET A 231 -15.24 -12.45 5.27
CA MET A 231 -16.49 -12.39 6.05
C MET A 231 -16.26 -12.69 7.53
N GLN A 232 -15.47 -13.73 7.84
CA GLN A 232 -15.11 -14.06 9.23
C GLN A 232 -14.33 -12.92 9.89
N THR A 233 -13.42 -12.28 9.15
CA THR A 233 -12.63 -11.15 9.67
C THR A 233 -13.52 -9.92 9.91
N ALA A 234 -14.38 -9.57 8.95
CA ALA A 234 -15.35 -8.50 9.11
C ALA A 234 -16.31 -8.73 10.29
N GLU A 235 -16.78 -9.98 10.48
CA GLU A 235 -17.66 -10.32 11.61
C GLU A 235 -16.92 -10.23 12.97
N ARG A 236 -15.63 -10.59 13.04
CA ARG A 236 -14.84 -10.36 14.26
C ARG A 236 -14.72 -8.86 14.57
N MET A 237 -14.42 -8.04 13.55
CA MET A 237 -14.35 -6.57 13.68
C MET A 237 -15.68 -5.99 14.17
N ARG A 238 -16.79 -6.42 13.55
CA ARG A 238 -18.13 -5.99 13.92
C ARG A 238 -18.44 -6.30 15.39
N LYS A 239 -18.19 -7.56 15.82
CA LYS A 239 -18.42 -7.99 17.20
C LYS A 239 -17.52 -7.27 18.19
N ALA A 240 -16.24 -7.12 17.86
CA ALA A 240 -15.30 -6.39 18.73
C ALA A 240 -15.76 -4.95 18.98
N LEU A 241 -16.32 -4.28 17.95
CA LEU A 241 -16.90 -2.94 18.12
C LEU A 241 -18.19 -2.96 18.94
N GLU A 242 -19.13 -3.87 18.62
CA GLU A 242 -20.42 -3.99 19.30
C GLU A 242 -20.27 -4.27 20.81
N GLU A 243 -19.27 -5.09 21.17
CA GLU A 243 -18.95 -5.45 22.56
C GLU A 243 -18.17 -4.34 23.27
N SER A 244 -17.47 -3.48 22.53
CA SER A 244 -16.68 -2.40 23.10
C SER A 244 -17.57 -1.27 23.65
N GLU A 245 -17.21 -0.75 24.81
CA GLU A 245 -17.72 0.52 25.31
C GLU A 245 -16.75 1.63 24.90
N MET A 246 -17.25 2.64 24.20
CA MET A 246 -16.47 3.83 23.89
C MET A 246 -16.31 4.66 25.16
N ASP A 247 -15.06 4.87 25.59
CA ASP A 247 -14.70 5.83 26.64
C ASP A 247 -13.99 7.02 25.99
N CYS A 248 -14.74 8.08 25.78
CA CYS A 248 -14.27 9.27 25.09
C CYS A 248 -14.55 10.51 25.94
N GLY A 249 -13.51 11.05 26.58
CA GLY A 249 -13.61 12.28 27.35
C GLY A 249 -14.60 12.20 28.51
N GLY A 250 -14.76 11.02 29.13
CA GLY A 250 -15.70 10.77 30.24
C GLY A 250 -17.12 10.42 29.77
N PHE A 251 -17.38 10.36 28.47
CA PHE A 251 -18.64 9.83 27.92
C PHE A 251 -18.51 8.35 27.61
N HIS A 252 -19.47 7.56 28.08
CA HIS A 252 -19.55 6.13 27.87
C HIS A 252 -20.78 5.81 27.00
N PHE A 253 -20.55 5.19 25.84
CA PHE A 253 -21.62 4.81 24.92
C PHE A 253 -21.20 3.66 24.03
N LYS A 254 -22.17 3.04 23.34
CA LYS A 254 -21.93 2.01 22.33
C LYS A 254 -22.23 2.55 20.96
N ILE A 255 -21.47 2.08 19.97
CA ILE A 255 -21.70 2.34 18.56
C ILE A 255 -21.45 1.03 17.80
N THR A 256 -22.10 0.87 16.67
CA THR A 256 -21.92 -0.28 15.79
C THR A 256 -21.35 0.15 14.43
N ALA A 257 -20.94 -0.80 13.62
CA ALA A 257 -20.53 -0.57 12.24
C ALA A 257 -21.14 -1.62 11.31
N SER A 258 -21.36 -1.22 10.07
CA SER A 258 -21.76 -2.09 8.98
C SER A 258 -20.57 -2.37 8.08
N PHE A 259 -20.53 -3.56 7.47
CA PHE A 259 -19.42 -4.03 6.65
C PHE A 259 -19.92 -4.61 5.35
N GLY A 260 -19.29 -4.23 4.24
CA GLY A 260 -19.53 -4.80 2.91
C GLY A 260 -18.28 -5.49 2.40
N VAL A 261 -18.37 -6.76 2.02
CA VAL A 261 -17.24 -7.60 1.60
C VAL A 261 -17.40 -7.97 0.14
N PHE A 262 -16.36 -7.78 -0.64
CA PHE A 262 -16.26 -8.28 -2.01
C PHE A 262 -14.97 -9.07 -2.20
N SER A 263 -15.07 -10.20 -2.91
CA SER A 263 -13.94 -11.10 -3.19
C SER A 263 -13.95 -11.55 -4.63
N MET A 264 -12.77 -11.54 -5.27
CA MET A 264 -12.59 -12.07 -6.63
C MET A 264 -11.20 -12.63 -6.82
N VAL A 265 -10.96 -13.36 -7.91
CA VAL A 265 -9.63 -13.58 -8.46
C VAL A 265 -9.41 -12.48 -9.51
N PRO A 266 -8.45 -11.54 -9.29
CA PRO A 266 -8.22 -10.46 -10.24
C PRO A 266 -7.79 -10.95 -11.62
N SER A 267 -8.07 -10.16 -12.65
CA SER A 267 -7.62 -10.33 -14.03
C SER A 267 -6.93 -9.06 -14.53
N SER A 268 -6.32 -9.10 -15.72
CA SER A 268 -5.63 -7.94 -16.33
C SER A 268 -6.52 -6.70 -16.48
N ASP A 269 -7.83 -6.89 -16.57
CA ASP A 269 -8.79 -5.81 -16.75
C ASP A 269 -9.41 -5.34 -15.43
N THR A 270 -9.02 -5.96 -14.29
CA THR A 270 -9.57 -5.60 -12.98
C THR A 270 -9.10 -4.22 -12.54
N ALA A 271 -10.04 -3.30 -12.42
CA ALA A 271 -9.79 -1.97 -11.90
C ALA A 271 -9.98 -1.90 -10.38
N MET A 272 -9.22 -1.04 -9.71
CA MET A 272 -9.36 -0.78 -8.27
C MET A 272 -10.77 -0.33 -7.92
N GLU A 273 -11.35 0.51 -8.77
CA GLU A 273 -12.69 1.07 -8.62
C GLU A 273 -13.76 -0.04 -8.54
N GLU A 274 -13.59 -1.12 -9.30
CA GLU A 274 -14.52 -2.25 -9.30
C GLU A 274 -14.59 -2.94 -7.94
N LEU A 275 -13.43 -3.18 -7.28
CA LEU A 275 -13.41 -3.77 -5.96
C LEU A 275 -14.05 -2.86 -4.91
N ILE A 276 -13.76 -1.56 -4.99
CA ILE A 276 -14.31 -0.57 -4.06
C ILE A 276 -15.83 -0.45 -4.24
N GLU A 277 -16.31 -0.28 -5.47
CA GLU A 277 -17.75 -0.16 -5.75
C GLU A 277 -18.55 -1.39 -5.34
N ASN A 278 -18.02 -2.59 -5.57
CA ASN A 278 -18.71 -3.82 -5.20
C ASN A 278 -18.73 -4.04 -3.69
N SER A 279 -17.65 -3.70 -2.97
CA SER A 279 -17.67 -3.73 -1.51
C SER A 279 -18.60 -2.65 -0.91
N ASP A 280 -18.67 -1.47 -1.53
CA ASP A 280 -19.62 -0.41 -1.13
C ASP A 280 -21.09 -0.81 -1.35
N LYS A 281 -21.42 -1.47 -2.46
CA LYS A 281 -22.77 -2.05 -2.69
C LYS A 281 -23.16 -3.02 -1.58
N MET A 282 -22.23 -3.83 -1.09
CA MET A 282 -22.50 -4.74 0.03
C MET A 282 -22.64 -3.98 1.35
N LEU A 283 -21.82 -2.96 1.60
CA LEU A 283 -21.98 -2.08 2.75
C LEU A 283 -23.36 -1.39 2.74
N TYR A 284 -23.77 -0.88 1.60
CA TYR A 284 -25.10 -0.30 1.44
C TYR A 284 -26.21 -1.31 1.75
N THR A 285 -26.06 -2.56 1.31
CA THR A 285 -26.97 -3.67 1.62
C THR A 285 -27.03 -3.94 3.12
N ALA A 286 -25.88 -3.99 3.79
CA ALA A 286 -25.79 -4.15 5.24
C ALA A 286 -26.54 -3.02 5.99
N LYS A 287 -26.32 -1.76 5.57
CA LYS A 287 -27.02 -0.60 6.16
C LYS A 287 -28.55 -0.66 5.94
N ARG A 288 -29.01 -1.06 4.76
CA ARG A 288 -30.45 -1.22 4.46
C ARG A 288 -31.11 -2.36 5.22
N ASN A 289 -30.38 -3.45 5.43
CA ASN A 289 -30.89 -4.64 6.14
C ASN A 289 -30.90 -4.47 7.67
N GLY A 290 -30.72 -3.25 8.18
CA GLY A 290 -30.87 -2.93 9.62
C GLY A 290 -29.55 -2.64 10.33
N ARG A 291 -28.44 -2.41 9.59
CA ARG A 291 -27.12 -2.06 10.14
C ARG A 291 -26.52 -3.14 11.04
N ASN A 292 -25.35 -2.84 11.64
CA ASN A 292 -24.64 -3.75 12.55
C ASN A 292 -24.52 -5.17 11.99
N LYS A 293 -24.04 -5.31 10.77
CA LYS A 293 -23.91 -6.61 10.08
C LYS A 293 -22.87 -6.59 8.98
N VAL A 294 -22.56 -7.77 8.52
CA VAL A 294 -21.67 -8.03 7.41
C VAL A 294 -22.49 -8.61 6.25
N GLU A 295 -22.35 -8.02 5.08
CA GLU A 295 -22.88 -8.53 3.82
C GLU A 295 -21.75 -8.70 2.82
N GLY A 296 -21.82 -9.73 1.97
CA GLY A 296 -20.74 -9.94 1.01
C GLY A 296 -21.08 -10.93 -0.09
N TYR A 297 -20.33 -10.83 -1.20
CA TYR A 297 -20.40 -11.79 -2.29
C TYR A 297 -19.05 -11.92 -3.00
N SER A 298 -18.91 -12.94 -3.84
CA SER A 298 -17.76 -13.16 -4.71
C SER A 298 -18.17 -13.44 -6.15
N VAL A 299 -17.28 -13.15 -7.08
CA VAL A 299 -17.33 -13.57 -8.48
C VAL A 299 -16.20 -14.50 -8.79
#